data_bc178eb740a8302f1119ce3a6785d45f
#
_entry.id   bc178eb740a8302f1119ce3a6785d45f
#
_cell.length_a   1.000
_cell.length_b   1.000
_cell.length_c   1.000
_cell.angle_alpha   90.00
_cell.angle_beta   90.00
_cell.angle_gamma   90.00
#
_symmetry.space_group_name_H-M   'P 1'
#
loop_
_entity.id
_entity.type
_entity.pdbx_description
1 polymer ?
#
loop_
_entity_poly.entity_id
_entity_poly.type
_entity_poly.pdbx_seq_one_letter_code
_entity_poly.pdbx_strand_id
1 'polypeptide(L)'
;MSDRNFLATHNLIAVSANSRETAINTEQTLDTGMLCALGDVLNLVPRREDNSNEATGYEEPDTIYDLGALAEGVFNFERGQPQHFAFLLAYALGSVSTAAAGTGYKHTITPIAGELDGSRSIPSFTAAQRFGKTVMKRRFASCFVDSIAATFARDAWCKISGTIKGTGKVTNSITEETVTAAGNAESLTLAANAVAGSTAAERLANVHSIKVELSDGVWTDVEYSAVSEATPAVITITDPGGEASPEVDYKILYAATEAAWMTFPSRKDETPLRVSGVTVNMGGTWSGSAFEGGRKLCAEVKQIEWSFQNNLEVQFTPCAGGSYAARALRGGRTQKIKLDREFREFIMQQHISDNDTFGLSILAEGAAYDDSPEYKYQVEIIFPKVGILSSPVSVDGKRLAEGVDLQVLEDATYGSVIVNVQNKQATYAA
;
A
#
# COMPACT_ATOMS: atom_id res chain seq x y z
N MET A 1 -13.46 21.49 -21.66
CA MET A 1 -13.06 20.35 -20.78
C MET A 1 -12.12 19.43 -21.54
N SER A 2 -11.11 18.93 -20.88
CA SER A 2 -10.15 18.01 -21.49
C SER A 2 -10.74 16.59 -21.52
N ASP A 3 -10.96 16.03 -22.71
CA ASP A 3 -11.38 14.63 -22.95
C ASP A 3 -10.21 13.68 -22.66
N ARG A 4 -9.83 13.50 -21.38
CA ARG A 4 -8.76 12.61 -20.99
C ARG A 4 -9.33 11.30 -20.45
N ASN A 5 -9.08 10.20 -21.16
CA ASN A 5 -9.23 8.84 -20.66
C ASN A 5 -7.87 8.30 -20.23
N PHE A 6 -7.75 7.87 -18.97
CA PHE A 6 -6.52 7.29 -18.44
C PHE A 6 -6.57 5.77 -18.54
N LEU A 7 -5.52 5.20 -19.12
CA LEU A 7 -5.35 3.74 -19.13
C LEU A 7 -4.71 3.29 -17.80
N ALA A 8 -5.35 2.36 -17.10
CA ALA A 8 -4.85 1.80 -15.86
C ALA A 8 -3.46 1.18 -16.00
N THR A 9 -3.12 0.65 -17.18
CA THR A 9 -1.79 0.11 -17.48
C THR A 9 -0.66 1.15 -17.44
N HIS A 10 -1.00 2.44 -17.47
CA HIS A 10 -0.02 3.53 -17.35
C HIS A 10 0.11 4.06 -15.92
N ASN A 11 -0.70 3.58 -14.98
CA ASN A 11 -0.57 3.94 -13.58
C ASN A 11 0.77 3.43 -13.04
N LEU A 12 1.39 4.22 -12.18
CA LEU A 12 2.58 3.82 -11.44
C LEU A 12 2.36 4.06 -9.96
N ILE A 13 2.84 3.12 -9.17
CA ILE A 13 2.95 3.26 -7.71
C ILE A 13 4.42 3.25 -7.35
N ALA A 14 4.83 4.19 -6.52
CA ALA A 14 6.16 4.27 -5.96
C ALA A 14 6.08 4.38 -4.44
N VAL A 15 7.06 3.82 -3.74
CA VAL A 15 7.10 3.81 -2.28
C VAL A 15 8.50 4.13 -1.78
N SER A 16 8.62 4.54 -0.52
CA SER A 16 9.87 4.59 0.22
C SER A 16 10.14 3.23 0.86
N ALA A 17 10.66 2.27 0.08
CA ALA A 17 10.87 0.91 0.56
C ALA A 17 12.10 0.80 1.47
N ASN A 18 13.16 1.57 1.19
CA ASN A 18 14.45 1.49 1.87
C ASN A 18 14.42 2.06 3.28
N SER A 19 13.72 3.17 3.47
CA SER A 19 13.74 3.92 4.72
C SER A 19 12.32 4.22 5.19
N ARG A 20 12.08 3.93 6.46
CA ARG A 20 10.83 4.31 7.14
C ARG A 20 10.78 5.81 7.38
N GLU A 21 9.59 6.33 7.58
CA GLU A 21 9.39 7.70 8.00
C GLU A 21 9.93 7.91 9.43
N THR A 22 10.57 9.05 9.65
CA THR A 22 11.17 9.41 10.94
C THR A 22 10.12 9.82 11.98
N ALA A 23 8.97 10.30 11.52
CA ALA A 23 7.82 10.67 12.33
C ALA A 23 6.55 10.54 11.51
N ILE A 24 5.40 10.38 12.19
CA ILE A 24 4.10 10.34 11.53
C ILE A 24 3.86 11.63 10.76
N ASN A 25 3.30 11.50 9.56
CA ASN A 25 3.03 12.60 8.63
C ASN A 25 4.27 13.34 8.14
N THR A 26 5.44 12.69 8.19
CA THR A 26 6.69 13.22 7.62
C THR A 26 7.06 12.40 6.40
N GLU A 27 6.92 12.99 5.23
CA GLU A 27 7.13 12.32 3.96
C GLU A 27 8.59 11.93 3.75
N GLN A 28 8.81 10.73 3.23
CA GLN A 28 10.11 10.18 2.88
C GLN A 28 10.33 10.21 1.36
N THR A 29 11.59 10.19 0.93
CA THR A 29 11.94 10.11 -0.49
C THR A 29 11.48 8.78 -1.08
N LEU A 30 10.83 8.83 -2.24
CA LEU A 30 10.45 7.66 -3.00
C LEU A 30 11.69 7.03 -3.64
N ASP A 31 11.90 5.75 -3.43
CA ASP A 31 13.10 5.04 -3.89
C ASP A 31 12.80 3.81 -4.76
N THR A 32 11.57 3.31 -4.72
CA THR A 32 11.21 2.07 -5.41
C THR A 32 9.87 2.21 -6.14
N GLY A 33 9.89 1.98 -7.46
CA GLY A 33 8.68 1.79 -8.26
C GLY A 33 8.19 0.36 -8.13
N MET A 34 6.90 0.17 -7.80
CA MET A 34 6.29 -1.14 -7.58
C MET A 34 5.48 -1.62 -8.79
N LEU A 35 5.56 -2.93 -9.07
CA LEU A 35 4.74 -3.60 -10.08
C LEU A 35 3.49 -4.20 -9.43
N CYS A 36 2.49 -3.36 -9.21
CA CYS A 36 1.22 -3.76 -8.62
C CYS A 36 0.21 -4.26 -9.66
N ALA A 37 -0.88 -4.87 -9.22
CA ALA A 37 -2.00 -5.22 -10.10
C ALA A 37 -2.70 -3.96 -10.66
N LEU A 38 -3.39 -4.10 -11.79
CA LEU A 38 -4.03 -2.97 -12.47
C LEU A 38 -5.12 -2.28 -11.64
N GLY A 39 -5.76 -3.02 -10.73
CA GLY A 39 -6.80 -2.51 -9.84
C GLY A 39 -6.29 -1.89 -8.56
N ASP A 40 -4.98 -1.90 -8.32
CA ASP A 40 -4.42 -1.36 -7.09
C ASP A 40 -4.42 0.17 -7.14
N VAL A 41 -5.13 0.78 -6.21
CA VAL A 41 -5.25 2.24 -6.09
C VAL A 41 -5.23 2.61 -4.62
N LEU A 42 -4.46 3.65 -4.29
CA LEU A 42 -4.54 4.32 -3.00
C LEU A 42 -5.58 5.43 -3.09
N ASN A 43 -6.60 5.35 -2.25
CA ASN A 43 -7.68 6.31 -2.22
C ASN A 43 -7.66 7.13 -0.94
N LEU A 44 -8.07 8.38 -1.05
CA LEU A 44 -8.43 9.21 0.08
C LEU A 44 -9.91 8.94 0.40
N VAL A 45 -10.18 8.49 1.62
CA VAL A 45 -11.53 8.19 2.10
C VAL A 45 -11.97 9.32 3.03
N PRO A 46 -12.81 10.26 2.55
CA PRO A 46 -13.29 11.36 3.37
C PRO A 46 -14.27 10.83 4.44
N ARG A 47 -14.17 11.40 5.63
CA ARG A 47 -15.12 11.16 6.73
C ARG A 47 -16.06 12.34 6.81
N ARG A 48 -17.25 12.14 6.30
CA ARG A 48 -18.29 13.17 6.26
C ARG A 48 -19.55 12.69 6.93
N GLU A 49 -20.20 13.57 7.66
CA GLU A 49 -21.46 13.32 8.32
C GLU A 49 -22.43 14.45 7.95
N ASP A 50 -23.68 14.12 7.67
CA ASP A 50 -24.73 15.09 7.51
C ASP A 50 -25.34 15.44 8.88
N ASN A 51 -26.18 16.48 8.92
CA ASN A 51 -26.86 16.93 10.13
C ASN A 51 -28.28 16.33 10.29
N SER A 52 -28.51 15.14 9.74
CA SER A 52 -29.81 14.46 9.85
C SER A 52 -30.28 14.19 11.28
N ASN A 53 -29.36 14.22 12.25
CA ASN A 53 -29.65 14.04 13.66
C ASN A 53 -29.83 15.36 14.43
N GLU A 54 -29.83 16.51 13.73
CA GLU A 54 -29.97 17.83 14.32
C GLU A 54 -31.35 18.43 14.02
N ALA A 55 -31.85 19.25 14.92
CA ALA A 55 -33.13 19.95 14.73
C ALA A 55 -32.92 21.22 13.88
N THR A 56 -32.86 21.06 12.57
CA THR A 56 -32.59 22.14 11.61
C THR A 56 -33.83 22.97 11.25
N GLY A 57 -35.03 22.45 11.55
CA GLY A 57 -36.29 23.01 11.11
C GLY A 57 -36.70 22.61 9.70
N TYR A 58 -35.94 21.74 9.05
CA TYR A 58 -36.22 21.14 7.75
C TYR A 58 -36.48 19.64 7.90
N GLU A 59 -37.15 19.04 6.92
CA GLU A 59 -37.40 17.60 6.87
C GLU A 59 -36.14 16.81 6.48
N GLU A 60 -35.27 17.43 5.65
CA GLU A 60 -34.06 16.84 5.13
C GLU A 60 -32.81 17.55 5.68
N PRO A 61 -31.63 16.88 5.71
CA PRO A 61 -30.37 17.52 6.07
C PRO A 61 -30.03 18.68 5.15
N ASP A 62 -29.53 19.77 5.71
CA ASP A 62 -29.13 20.97 4.96
C ASP A 62 -27.62 21.24 4.99
N THR A 63 -26.86 20.47 5.80
CA THR A 63 -25.42 20.66 5.95
C THR A 63 -24.67 19.32 6.01
N ILE A 64 -23.44 19.30 5.47
CA ILE A 64 -22.51 18.20 5.57
C ILE A 64 -21.26 18.67 6.33
N TYR A 65 -20.92 17.98 7.40
CA TYR A 65 -19.71 18.23 8.19
C TYR A 65 -18.55 17.38 7.69
N ASP A 66 -17.36 17.96 7.59
CA ASP A 66 -16.13 17.29 7.24
C ASP A 66 -15.31 16.97 8.51
N LEU A 67 -15.10 15.67 8.78
CA LEU A 67 -14.31 15.15 9.90
C LEU A 67 -12.87 14.83 9.50
N GLY A 68 -12.47 15.17 8.28
CA GLY A 68 -11.17 14.83 7.71
C GLY A 68 -11.18 13.59 6.83
N ALA A 69 -10.00 13.05 6.52
CA ALA A 69 -9.87 11.92 5.61
C ALA A 69 -8.82 10.92 6.09
N LEU A 70 -8.96 9.66 5.66
CA LEU A 70 -7.96 8.59 5.81
C LEU A 70 -7.50 8.14 4.43
N ALA A 71 -6.35 7.49 4.34
CA ALA A 71 -5.90 6.84 3.13
C ALA A 71 -6.08 5.32 3.26
N GLU A 72 -6.63 4.69 2.22
CA GLU A 72 -6.83 3.25 2.16
C GLU A 72 -6.48 2.71 0.78
N GLY A 73 -5.99 1.46 0.73
CA GLY A 73 -5.70 0.78 -0.51
C GLY A 73 -5.23 -0.65 -0.30
N VAL A 74 -5.05 -1.35 -1.40
CA VAL A 74 -4.51 -2.71 -1.39
C VAL A 74 -3.39 -2.78 -2.43
N PHE A 75 -2.29 -3.41 -2.07
CA PHE A 75 -1.23 -3.77 -3.00
C PHE A 75 -1.29 -5.26 -3.27
N ASN A 76 -1.61 -5.63 -4.51
CA ASN A 76 -1.68 -7.01 -4.95
C ASN A 76 -0.52 -7.33 -5.90
N PHE A 77 0.27 -8.32 -5.52
CA PHE A 77 1.38 -8.80 -6.32
C PHE A 77 1.07 -10.23 -6.81
N GLU A 78 0.36 -10.30 -7.96
CA GLU A 78 -0.07 -11.57 -8.59
C GLU A 78 1.12 -12.44 -9.03
N ARG A 79 2.26 -11.83 -9.26
CA ARG A 79 3.54 -12.46 -9.55
C ARG A 79 4.55 -12.00 -8.52
N GLY A 80 4.48 -12.63 -7.34
CA GLY A 80 5.28 -12.25 -6.19
C GLY A 80 6.77 -12.36 -6.49
N GLN A 81 7.48 -11.26 -6.28
CA GLN A 81 8.93 -11.15 -6.36
C GLN A 81 9.48 -11.03 -4.93
N PRO A 82 10.71 -11.46 -4.65
CA PRO A 82 11.30 -11.33 -3.31
C PRO A 82 11.20 -9.92 -2.73
N GLN A 83 11.39 -8.88 -3.55
CA GLN A 83 11.22 -7.48 -3.12
C GLN A 83 9.80 -7.15 -2.63
N HIS A 84 8.76 -7.74 -3.24
CA HIS A 84 7.38 -7.51 -2.83
C HIS A 84 7.12 -8.11 -1.44
N PHE A 85 7.62 -9.34 -1.21
CA PHE A 85 7.56 -9.99 0.09
C PHE A 85 8.35 -9.20 1.14
N ALA A 86 9.60 -8.82 0.82
CA ALA A 86 10.45 -8.07 1.74
C ALA A 86 9.82 -6.73 2.13
N PHE A 87 9.30 -5.97 1.15
CA PHE A 87 8.67 -4.69 1.41
C PHE A 87 7.44 -4.82 2.32
N LEU A 88 6.45 -5.63 1.92
CA LEU A 88 5.22 -5.76 2.72
C LEU A 88 5.51 -6.31 4.12
N LEU A 89 6.39 -7.31 4.23
CA LEU A 89 6.70 -7.94 5.50
C LEU A 89 7.55 -7.05 6.41
N ALA A 90 8.50 -6.28 5.84
CA ALA A 90 9.29 -5.31 6.61
C ALA A 90 8.41 -4.27 7.29
N TYR A 91 7.42 -3.75 6.55
CA TYR A 91 6.49 -2.74 7.08
C TYR A 91 5.35 -3.31 7.93
N ALA A 92 5.01 -4.59 7.78
CA ALA A 92 4.01 -5.23 8.63
C ALA A 92 4.58 -5.79 9.93
N LEU A 93 5.74 -6.44 9.88
CA LEU A 93 6.39 -7.06 11.04
C LEU A 93 7.27 -6.07 11.79
N GLY A 94 7.99 -5.20 11.07
CA GLY A 94 8.64 -3.99 11.55
C GLY A 94 10.07 -4.13 12.07
N SER A 95 10.60 -5.32 12.30
CA SER A 95 12.01 -5.54 12.65
C SER A 95 12.74 -6.20 11.48
N VAL A 96 13.79 -5.56 10.99
CA VAL A 96 14.58 -6.04 9.85
C VAL A 96 16.06 -6.04 10.21
N SER A 97 16.71 -7.18 10.00
CA SER A 97 18.16 -7.33 10.08
C SER A 97 18.69 -7.76 8.72
N THR A 98 19.70 -7.08 8.22
CA THR A 98 20.26 -7.30 6.89
C THR A 98 21.72 -7.75 6.97
N ALA A 99 22.06 -8.80 6.24
CA ALA A 99 23.42 -9.30 6.07
C ALA A 99 23.76 -9.42 4.59
N ALA A 100 25.04 -9.27 4.24
CA ALA A 100 25.49 -9.48 2.87
C ALA A 100 25.34 -10.96 2.47
N ALA A 101 24.95 -11.23 1.23
CA ALA A 101 24.78 -12.55 0.65
C ALA A 101 25.22 -12.51 -0.82
N GLY A 102 26.50 -12.82 -1.10
CA GLY A 102 27.12 -12.65 -2.40
C GLY A 102 27.05 -11.19 -2.90
N THR A 103 26.55 -10.99 -4.11
CA THR A 103 26.30 -9.65 -4.69
C THR A 103 24.97 -9.03 -4.25
N GLY A 104 24.24 -9.68 -3.36
CA GLY A 104 22.98 -9.22 -2.79
C GLY A 104 22.96 -9.26 -1.26
N TYR A 105 21.77 -9.39 -0.72
CA TYR A 105 21.52 -9.29 0.72
C TYR A 105 20.51 -10.33 1.18
N LYS A 106 20.68 -10.78 2.43
CA LYS A 106 19.70 -11.57 3.17
C LYS A 106 19.07 -10.69 4.24
N HIS A 107 17.77 -10.55 4.19
CA HIS A 107 16.96 -9.82 5.16
C HIS A 107 16.24 -10.81 6.05
N THR A 108 16.48 -10.74 7.36
CA THR A 108 15.72 -11.48 8.36
C THR A 108 14.71 -10.52 8.99
N ILE A 109 13.44 -10.81 8.78
CA ILE A 109 12.31 -9.96 9.17
C ILE A 109 11.52 -10.67 10.25
N THR A 110 11.31 -10.01 11.38
CA THR A 110 10.59 -10.55 12.53
C THR A 110 9.59 -9.53 13.07
N PRO A 111 8.55 -9.97 13.79
CA PRO A 111 7.65 -9.05 14.46
C PRO A 111 8.39 -8.19 15.49
N ILE A 112 8.11 -6.88 15.50
CA ILE A 112 8.60 -6.01 16.56
C ILE A 112 8.18 -6.59 17.91
N ALA A 113 9.17 -6.86 18.76
CA ALA A 113 8.97 -7.23 20.15
C ALA A 113 8.96 -5.97 21.02
N GLY A 114 8.33 -6.03 22.17
CA GLY A 114 8.37 -4.97 23.17
C GLY A 114 7.01 -4.72 23.84
N GLU A 115 7.06 -3.94 24.88
CA GLU A 115 5.91 -3.59 25.69
C GLU A 115 4.98 -2.57 25.01
N LEU A 116 3.84 -2.33 25.62
CA LEU A 116 2.68 -1.61 25.04
C LEU A 116 3.02 -0.26 24.40
N ASP A 117 3.93 0.53 24.95
CA ASP A 117 4.20 1.88 24.47
C ASP A 117 5.15 1.93 23.26
N GLY A 118 6.12 1.03 23.18
CA GLY A 118 7.06 0.96 22.05
C GLY A 118 6.61 0.02 20.93
N SER A 119 5.88 -1.05 21.26
CA SER A 119 5.56 -2.15 20.36
C SER A 119 4.26 -1.99 19.58
N ARG A 120 3.43 -1.02 19.91
CA ARG A 120 2.17 -0.77 19.21
C ARG A 120 2.34 0.00 17.91
N SER A 121 3.42 0.76 17.75
CA SER A 121 3.74 1.41 16.50
C SER A 121 4.49 0.45 15.57
N ILE A 122 4.08 0.42 14.32
CA ILE A 122 4.81 -0.22 13.22
C ILE A 122 5.39 0.86 12.33
N PRO A 123 6.44 0.56 11.53
CA PRO A 123 7.03 1.54 10.63
C PRO A 123 6.00 1.99 9.59
N SER A 124 6.03 3.28 9.26
CA SER A 124 5.28 3.87 8.15
C SER A 124 6.18 4.12 6.95
N PHE A 125 5.57 4.19 5.79
CA PHE A 125 6.20 4.53 4.53
C PHE A 125 5.40 5.59 3.77
N THR A 126 6.10 6.32 2.92
CA THR A 126 5.48 7.24 1.96
C THR A 126 5.16 6.47 0.70
N ALA A 127 3.95 6.62 0.19
CA ALA A 127 3.53 6.05 -1.09
C ALA A 127 3.10 7.18 -2.05
N ALA A 128 3.34 7.00 -3.33
CA ALA A 128 2.84 7.91 -4.35
C ALA A 128 2.26 7.14 -5.53
N GLN A 129 1.25 7.73 -6.15
CA GLN A 129 0.57 7.19 -7.32
C GLN A 129 0.53 8.23 -8.43
N ARG A 130 0.85 7.79 -9.64
CA ARG A 130 0.68 8.55 -10.87
C ARG A 130 -0.49 7.95 -11.65
N PHE A 131 -1.42 8.80 -12.07
CA PHE A 131 -2.58 8.42 -12.88
C PHE A 131 -2.26 8.54 -14.37
N GLY A 132 -2.18 7.42 -15.04
CA GLY A 132 -1.81 7.37 -16.47
C GLY A 132 -0.39 7.87 -16.74
N LYS A 133 -0.12 8.36 -17.95
CA LYS A 133 1.10 9.08 -18.35
C LYS A 133 0.91 10.60 -18.19
N THR A 134 0.53 11.06 -17.03
CA THR A 134 0.15 12.46 -16.81
C THR A 134 0.94 13.08 -15.68
N VAL A 135 0.78 14.40 -15.55
CA VAL A 135 1.28 15.17 -14.40
C VAL A 135 0.45 14.93 -13.14
N MET A 136 -0.68 14.22 -13.24
CA MET A 136 -1.55 13.94 -12.10
C MET A 136 -0.95 12.88 -11.20
N LYS A 137 -0.45 13.32 -10.05
CA LYS A 137 0.24 12.49 -9.06
C LYS A 137 -0.27 12.82 -7.65
N ARG A 138 -0.32 11.82 -6.81
CA ARG A 138 -0.64 11.96 -5.38
C ARG A 138 0.43 11.27 -4.56
N ARG A 139 0.83 11.90 -3.47
CA ARG A 139 1.74 11.33 -2.48
C ARG A 139 1.04 11.28 -1.14
N PHE A 140 1.05 10.11 -0.52
CA PHE A 140 0.45 9.83 0.77
C PHE A 140 1.56 9.66 1.79
N ALA A 141 1.57 10.46 2.83
CA ALA A 141 2.42 10.27 3.98
C ALA A 141 1.82 9.23 4.92
N SER A 142 2.67 8.57 5.66
CA SER A 142 2.32 7.63 6.73
C SER A 142 1.30 6.58 6.34
N CYS A 143 1.70 5.79 5.33
CA CYS A 143 1.04 4.54 4.98
C CYS A 143 1.59 3.40 5.84
N PHE A 144 0.71 2.51 6.28
CA PHE A 144 1.01 1.35 7.12
C PHE A 144 0.44 0.09 6.50
N VAL A 145 1.10 -1.03 6.69
CA VAL A 145 0.57 -2.34 6.29
C VAL A 145 -0.28 -2.90 7.43
N ASP A 146 -1.58 -2.98 7.21
CA ASP A 146 -2.55 -3.50 8.20
C ASP A 146 -2.64 -5.02 8.16
N SER A 147 -2.76 -5.58 6.96
CA SER A 147 -2.83 -7.02 6.79
C SER A 147 -2.02 -7.51 5.60
N ILE A 148 -1.64 -8.78 5.63
CA ILE A 148 -0.95 -9.47 4.55
C ILE A 148 -1.63 -10.81 4.32
N ALA A 149 -1.71 -11.22 3.05
CA ALA A 149 -2.02 -12.58 2.64
C ALA A 149 -0.95 -13.06 1.65
N ALA A 150 -0.27 -14.16 1.98
CA ALA A 150 0.68 -14.83 1.10
C ALA A 150 0.12 -16.18 0.68
N THR A 151 0.04 -16.42 -0.63
CA THR A 151 -0.60 -17.62 -1.20
C THR A 151 0.36 -18.34 -2.14
N PHE A 152 0.48 -19.65 -1.94
CA PHE A 152 1.30 -20.56 -2.72
C PHE A 152 0.38 -21.69 -3.22
N ALA A 153 -0.15 -21.54 -4.44
CA ALA A 153 -1.11 -22.48 -5.03
C ALA A 153 -0.46 -23.23 -6.20
N ARG A 154 -0.84 -24.52 -6.34
CA ARG A 154 -0.36 -25.40 -7.43
C ARG A 154 -0.59 -24.74 -8.79
N ASP A 155 0.36 -24.91 -9.72
CA ASP A 155 0.33 -24.40 -11.10
C ASP A 155 0.21 -22.86 -11.21
N ALA A 156 0.66 -22.13 -10.19
CA ALA A 156 0.56 -20.68 -10.11
C ALA A 156 1.92 -20.03 -9.78
N TRP A 157 1.93 -18.71 -9.77
CA TRP A 157 2.97 -17.89 -9.17
C TRP A 157 2.72 -17.77 -7.67
N CYS A 158 3.80 -17.63 -6.89
CA CYS A 158 3.67 -17.19 -5.51
C CYS A 158 3.04 -15.80 -5.50
N LYS A 159 2.08 -15.57 -4.64
CA LYS A 159 1.35 -14.30 -4.54
C LYS A 159 1.51 -13.73 -3.15
N ILE A 160 1.53 -12.40 -3.07
CA ILE A 160 1.40 -11.68 -1.82
C ILE A 160 0.54 -10.43 -2.03
N SER A 161 -0.31 -10.14 -1.07
CA SER A 161 -1.09 -8.89 -1.03
C SER A 161 -1.01 -8.26 0.34
N GLY A 162 -1.18 -6.95 0.40
CA GLY A 162 -1.21 -6.21 1.65
C GLY A 162 -2.26 -5.11 1.61
N THR A 163 -3.07 -5.03 2.66
CA THR A 163 -3.99 -3.91 2.88
C THR A 163 -3.23 -2.76 3.52
N ILE A 164 -3.38 -1.59 2.95
CA ILE A 164 -2.71 -0.36 3.38
C ILE A 164 -3.72 0.56 4.03
N LYS A 165 -3.38 1.08 5.20
CA LYS A 165 -4.07 2.17 5.88
C LYS A 165 -3.12 3.33 6.08
N GLY A 166 -3.58 4.55 5.87
CA GLY A 166 -2.76 5.75 6.05
C GLY A 166 -3.50 6.84 6.80
N THR A 167 -2.75 7.81 7.28
CA THR A 167 -3.28 8.94 8.06
C THR A 167 -4.17 9.88 7.26
N GLY A 168 -4.14 9.80 5.92
CA GLY A 168 -4.90 10.70 5.06
C GLY A 168 -4.17 11.99 4.69
N LYS A 169 -2.95 12.22 5.20
CA LYS A 169 -2.13 13.33 4.73
C LYS A 169 -1.70 13.08 3.29
N VAL A 170 -2.21 13.89 2.39
CA VAL A 170 -1.97 13.79 0.94
C VAL A 170 -1.36 15.07 0.40
N THR A 171 -0.40 14.92 -0.49
CA THR A 171 0.15 16.00 -1.31
C THR A 171 -0.19 15.69 -2.77
N ASN A 172 -0.92 16.60 -3.42
CA ASN A 172 -1.29 16.47 -4.82
C ASN A 172 -0.32 17.25 -5.72
N SER A 173 -0.16 16.78 -6.95
CA SER A 173 0.45 17.61 -8.02
C SER A 173 -0.48 18.70 -8.55
N ILE A 174 -1.75 18.64 -8.17
CA ILE A 174 -2.75 19.63 -8.54
C ILE A 174 -2.79 20.68 -7.42
N THR A 175 -2.64 21.94 -7.82
CA THR A 175 -2.65 23.10 -6.93
C THR A 175 -3.99 23.84 -7.10
N GLU A 176 -4.58 24.25 -6.00
CA GLU A 176 -5.67 25.20 -5.98
C GLU A 176 -5.11 26.58 -5.66
N GLU A 177 -5.49 27.58 -6.43
CA GLU A 177 -5.10 28.96 -6.23
C GLU A 177 -6.32 29.85 -6.36
N THR A 178 -6.44 30.84 -5.46
CA THR A 178 -7.48 31.87 -5.55
C THR A 178 -6.87 33.11 -6.15
N VAL A 179 -7.49 33.61 -7.22
CA VAL A 179 -7.11 34.85 -7.90
C VAL A 179 -8.29 35.81 -7.83
N THR A 180 -8.05 37.02 -7.31
CA THR A 180 -9.08 38.09 -7.27
C THR A 180 -8.99 38.91 -8.54
N ALA A 181 -10.10 39.04 -9.26
CA ALA A 181 -10.20 39.80 -10.51
C ALA A 181 -11.62 40.35 -10.71
N ALA A 182 -11.81 41.14 -11.75
CA ALA A 182 -13.14 41.65 -12.14
C ALA A 182 -14.13 40.50 -12.41
N GLY A 183 -15.40 40.64 -12.04
CA GLY A 183 -16.43 39.62 -12.26
C GLY A 183 -16.73 39.33 -13.72
N ASN A 184 -16.30 40.21 -14.62
CA ASN A 184 -16.37 40.07 -16.08
C ASN A 184 -14.99 39.89 -16.72
N ALA A 185 -14.01 39.36 -15.98
CA ALA A 185 -12.66 39.13 -16.50
C ALA A 185 -12.66 38.14 -17.66
N GLU A 186 -11.87 38.40 -18.70
CA GLU A 186 -11.61 37.49 -19.83
C GLU A 186 -10.25 36.78 -19.70
N SER A 187 -9.46 37.13 -18.69
CA SER A 187 -8.16 36.49 -18.39
C SER A 187 -7.83 36.55 -16.91
N LEU A 188 -7.17 35.50 -16.43
CA LEU A 188 -6.69 35.36 -15.05
C LEU A 188 -5.19 35.14 -15.06
N THR A 189 -4.47 35.88 -14.22
CA THR A 189 -3.03 35.72 -14.06
C THR A 189 -2.76 34.99 -12.73
N LEU A 190 -2.09 33.85 -12.77
CA LEU A 190 -1.68 33.14 -11.57
C LEU A 190 -0.68 33.96 -10.74
N ALA A 191 -0.60 33.74 -9.43
CA ALA A 191 0.25 34.57 -8.56
C ALA A 191 1.75 34.33 -8.82
N ALA A 192 2.18 33.09 -8.98
CA ALA A 192 3.60 32.77 -9.08
C ALA A 192 3.97 31.61 -10.03
N ASN A 193 3.04 30.74 -10.37
CA ASN A 193 3.35 29.48 -11.02
C ASN A 193 3.07 29.48 -12.53
N ALA A 194 3.82 28.63 -13.25
CA ALA A 194 3.46 28.21 -14.60
C ALA A 194 2.54 26.99 -14.51
N VAL A 195 1.70 26.81 -15.53
CA VAL A 195 0.95 25.56 -15.72
C VAL A 195 1.85 24.55 -16.44
N ALA A 196 1.93 23.32 -15.92
CA ALA A 196 2.74 22.26 -16.52
C ALA A 196 2.30 21.94 -17.95
N GLY A 197 3.27 21.67 -18.83
CA GLY A 197 3.04 21.29 -20.23
C GLY A 197 3.98 22.00 -21.19
N SER A 198 4.51 21.24 -22.15
CA SER A 198 5.44 21.73 -23.18
C SER A 198 4.72 22.41 -24.35
N THR A 199 3.45 22.03 -24.59
CA THR A 199 2.62 22.58 -25.64
C THR A 199 1.40 23.33 -25.09
N ALA A 200 0.80 24.21 -25.86
CA ALA A 200 -0.42 24.94 -25.49
C ALA A 200 -1.57 23.97 -25.15
N ALA A 201 -1.69 22.87 -25.92
CA ALA A 201 -2.71 21.86 -25.68
C ALA A 201 -2.48 21.10 -24.36
N GLU A 202 -1.22 20.77 -24.00
CA GLU A 202 -0.89 20.15 -22.72
C GLU A 202 -1.16 21.09 -21.55
N ARG A 203 -0.77 22.37 -21.66
CA ARG A 203 -1.06 23.36 -20.62
C ARG A 203 -2.55 23.54 -20.40
N LEU A 204 -3.31 23.69 -21.48
CA LEU A 204 -4.77 23.80 -21.41
C LEU A 204 -5.40 22.57 -20.74
N ALA A 205 -4.92 21.40 -21.10
CA ALA A 205 -5.38 20.15 -20.51
C ALA A 205 -4.97 19.97 -19.04
N ASN A 206 -4.00 20.71 -18.54
CA ASN A 206 -3.52 20.69 -17.16
C ASN A 206 -4.18 21.74 -16.26
N VAL A 207 -5.09 22.56 -16.79
CA VAL A 207 -6.09 23.27 -16.01
C VAL A 207 -7.31 22.36 -15.87
N HIS A 208 -7.77 22.12 -14.65
CA HIS A 208 -8.83 21.13 -14.35
C HIS A 208 -10.18 21.78 -14.13
N SER A 209 -10.21 22.89 -13.41
CA SER A 209 -11.43 23.67 -13.22
C SER A 209 -11.11 25.13 -12.90
N ILE A 210 -12.01 26.01 -13.25
CA ILE A 210 -12.03 27.40 -12.83
C ILE A 210 -13.43 27.68 -12.31
N LYS A 211 -13.55 28.24 -11.10
CA LYS A 211 -14.82 28.63 -10.50
C LYS A 211 -14.73 30.08 -10.08
N VAL A 212 -15.83 30.80 -10.21
CA VAL A 212 -15.98 32.18 -9.76
C VAL A 212 -17.07 32.31 -8.71
N GLU A 213 -16.88 33.16 -7.74
CA GLU A 213 -17.88 33.52 -6.74
C GLU A 213 -18.52 34.86 -7.12
N LEU A 214 -19.59 34.83 -7.91
CA LEU A 214 -20.33 36.05 -8.32
C LEU A 214 -21.32 36.55 -7.28
N SER A 215 -21.72 35.69 -6.35
CA SER A 215 -22.56 36.02 -5.21
C SER A 215 -22.08 35.23 -4.00
N ASP A 216 -22.26 35.78 -2.79
CA ASP A 216 -21.76 35.23 -1.53
C ASP A 216 -22.10 33.74 -1.37
N GLY A 217 -21.06 32.92 -1.23
CA GLY A 217 -21.17 31.47 -1.07
C GLY A 217 -21.51 30.65 -2.31
N VAL A 218 -21.75 31.28 -3.46
CA VAL A 218 -22.16 30.59 -4.71
C VAL A 218 -21.03 30.56 -5.74
N TRP A 219 -20.44 29.36 -5.94
CA TRP A 219 -19.37 29.12 -6.90
C TRP A 219 -19.91 28.56 -8.22
N THR A 220 -19.59 29.24 -9.33
CA THR A 220 -20.03 28.87 -10.70
C THR A 220 -18.81 28.45 -11.52
N ASP A 221 -18.93 27.39 -12.33
CA ASP A 221 -17.87 26.95 -13.24
C ASP A 221 -17.70 27.95 -14.41
N VAL A 222 -16.44 28.24 -14.77
CA VAL A 222 -16.06 29.15 -15.86
C VAL A 222 -15.33 28.35 -16.94
N GLU A 223 -15.72 28.56 -18.20
CA GLU A 223 -15.04 28.00 -19.35
C GLU A 223 -13.71 28.71 -19.63
N TYR A 224 -12.73 27.98 -20.11
CA TYR A 224 -11.40 28.49 -20.46
C TYR A 224 -10.94 27.90 -21.79
N SER A 225 -10.14 28.67 -22.53
CA SER A 225 -9.78 28.37 -23.93
C SER A 225 -8.28 28.32 -24.20
N ALA A 226 -7.46 29.05 -23.44
CA ALA A 226 -6.01 29.08 -23.65
C ALA A 226 -5.23 29.27 -22.33
N VAL A 227 -3.98 28.83 -22.34
CA VAL A 227 -3.04 29.00 -21.22
C VAL A 227 -1.68 29.39 -21.78
N SER A 228 -1.13 30.50 -21.29
CA SER A 228 0.18 30.98 -21.71
C SER A 228 1.34 30.11 -21.21
N GLU A 229 2.52 30.29 -21.83
CA GLU A 229 3.77 29.66 -21.40
C GLU A 229 4.50 30.48 -20.32
N ALA A 230 3.97 31.65 -19.99
CA ALA A 230 4.60 32.57 -19.04
C ALA A 230 4.64 32.00 -17.60
N THR A 231 5.52 32.58 -16.78
CA THR A 231 5.55 32.42 -15.33
C THR A 231 5.51 33.81 -14.70
N PRO A 232 4.40 34.17 -14.03
CA PRO A 232 3.15 33.42 -13.84
C PRO A 232 2.38 33.20 -15.14
N ALA A 233 1.60 32.11 -15.21
CA ALA A 233 0.79 31.80 -16.38
C ALA A 233 -0.46 32.69 -16.43
N VAL A 234 -0.88 33.03 -17.65
CA VAL A 234 -2.15 33.72 -17.93
C VAL A 234 -3.11 32.72 -18.56
N ILE A 235 -4.31 32.62 -18.01
CA ILE A 235 -5.39 31.75 -18.49
C ILE A 235 -6.46 32.59 -19.11
N THR A 236 -6.79 32.32 -20.37
CA THR A 236 -7.92 32.98 -21.07
C THR A 236 -9.21 32.26 -20.72
N ILE A 237 -10.17 33.00 -20.17
CA ILE A 237 -11.48 32.50 -19.75
C ILE A 237 -12.59 33.15 -20.57
N THR A 238 -13.77 32.54 -20.54
CA THR A 238 -15.00 33.18 -21.04
C THR A 238 -15.52 34.07 -19.93
N ASP A 239 -15.95 35.29 -20.30
CA ASP A 239 -16.59 36.24 -19.37
C ASP A 239 -17.72 35.52 -18.60
N PRO A 240 -17.65 35.42 -17.26
CA PRO A 240 -18.67 34.76 -16.47
C PRO A 240 -19.96 35.60 -16.29
N GLY A 241 -19.99 36.82 -16.82
CA GLY A 241 -21.17 37.68 -16.79
C GLY A 241 -21.38 38.47 -15.50
N GLY A 242 -20.35 38.60 -14.69
CA GLY A 242 -20.36 39.44 -13.49
C GLY A 242 -20.12 40.93 -13.81
N GLU A 243 -20.08 41.75 -12.76
CA GLU A 243 -19.76 43.16 -12.86
C GLU A 243 -18.25 43.40 -12.82
N ALA A 244 -17.79 44.47 -13.38
CA ALA A 244 -16.38 44.87 -13.36
C ALA A 244 -15.91 45.28 -11.94
N SER A 245 -16.82 45.66 -11.09
CA SER A 245 -16.57 46.06 -9.69
C SER A 245 -17.80 45.77 -8.85
N PRO A 246 -17.65 45.19 -7.63
CA PRO A 246 -16.37 44.85 -7.00
C PRO A 246 -15.66 43.68 -7.66
N GLU A 247 -14.35 43.55 -7.43
CA GLU A 247 -13.59 42.33 -7.81
C GLU A 247 -14.12 41.12 -7.04
N VAL A 248 -14.05 39.98 -7.69
CA VAL A 248 -14.52 38.68 -7.16
C VAL A 248 -13.41 37.62 -7.14
N ASP A 249 -13.60 36.57 -6.38
CA ASP A 249 -12.62 35.51 -6.28
C ASP A 249 -12.83 34.40 -7.32
N TYR A 250 -11.76 33.99 -7.96
CA TYR A 250 -11.68 32.86 -8.86
C TYR A 250 -10.83 31.76 -8.24
N LYS A 251 -11.38 30.56 -8.07
CA LYS A 251 -10.64 29.36 -7.66
C LYS A 251 -10.20 28.60 -8.90
N ILE A 252 -8.89 28.45 -9.06
CA ILE A 252 -8.26 27.79 -10.20
C ILE A 252 -7.59 26.51 -9.71
N LEU A 253 -7.99 25.38 -10.28
CA LEU A 253 -7.40 24.07 -10.01
C LEU A 253 -6.54 23.66 -11.21
N TYR A 254 -5.23 23.56 -11.05
CA TYR A 254 -4.31 23.28 -12.14
C TYR A 254 -3.09 22.47 -11.69
N ALA A 255 -2.42 21.80 -12.65
CA ALA A 255 -1.13 21.18 -12.41
C ALA A 255 -0.01 22.21 -12.57
N ALA A 256 0.69 22.51 -11.48
CA ALA A 256 1.88 23.37 -11.51
C ALA A 256 3.08 22.62 -12.08
N THR A 257 4.21 23.34 -12.27
CA THR A 257 5.49 22.73 -12.64
C THR A 257 5.90 21.66 -11.63
N GLU A 258 6.43 20.53 -12.12
CA GLU A 258 6.73 19.37 -11.28
C GLU A 258 7.73 19.67 -10.13
N ALA A 259 7.33 19.37 -8.90
CA ALA A 259 8.23 19.35 -7.74
C ALA A 259 9.11 18.08 -7.76
N ALA A 260 10.23 18.11 -7.05
CA ALA A 260 11.21 17.00 -7.04
C ALA A 260 10.59 15.63 -6.70
N TRP A 261 9.61 15.57 -5.78
CA TRP A 261 8.93 14.33 -5.40
C TRP A 261 8.09 13.72 -6.51
N MET A 262 7.75 14.47 -7.54
CA MET A 262 6.94 14.03 -8.67
C MET A 262 7.75 13.19 -9.67
N THR A 263 9.07 13.15 -9.55
CA THR A 263 9.92 12.23 -10.30
C THR A 263 9.87 10.86 -9.66
N PHE A 264 9.18 9.92 -10.29
CA PHE A 264 9.05 8.56 -9.79
C PHE A 264 10.32 7.76 -10.07
N PRO A 265 10.80 6.97 -9.10
CA PRO A 265 11.90 6.05 -9.31
C PRO A 265 11.54 5.01 -10.37
N SER A 266 12.55 4.50 -11.06
CA SER A 266 12.35 3.40 -12.01
C SER A 266 11.79 2.18 -11.30
N ARG A 267 10.95 1.44 -12.02
CA ARG A 267 10.43 0.16 -11.55
C ARG A 267 11.60 -0.80 -11.32
N LYS A 268 11.62 -1.44 -10.17
CA LYS A 268 12.54 -2.55 -9.89
C LYS A 268 11.81 -3.86 -10.21
N ASP A 269 12.45 -4.70 -11.00
CA ASP A 269 11.94 -6.01 -11.37
C ASP A 269 12.95 -7.08 -10.97
N GLU A 270 12.52 -7.98 -10.12
CA GLU A 270 13.21 -9.22 -9.77
C GLU A 270 12.49 -10.40 -10.43
N THR A 271 13.12 -11.56 -10.46
CA THR A 271 12.48 -12.75 -11.01
C THR A 271 11.33 -13.20 -10.10
N PRO A 272 10.08 -13.30 -10.61
CA PRO A 272 8.96 -13.79 -9.83
C PRO A 272 9.16 -15.24 -9.38
N LEU A 273 8.67 -15.54 -8.17
CA LEU A 273 8.77 -16.87 -7.57
C LEU A 273 7.65 -17.78 -8.09
N ARG A 274 8.02 -18.97 -8.54
CA ARG A 274 7.08 -20.00 -9.00
C ARG A 274 6.78 -20.99 -7.89
N VAL A 275 5.58 -21.48 -7.84
CA VAL A 275 5.21 -22.52 -6.88
C VAL A 275 5.97 -23.84 -7.07
N SER A 276 6.44 -24.13 -8.28
CA SER A 276 7.32 -25.29 -8.51
C SER A 276 8.67 -25.23 -7.75
N GLY A 277 9.09 -24.05 -7.31
CA GLY A 277 10.25 -23.84 -6.43
C GLY A 277 9.91 -23.79 -4.95
N VAL A 278 8.65 -24.09 -4.56
CA VAL A 278 8.23 -24.04 -3.16
C VAL A 278 8.41 -25.40 -2.49
N THR A 279 9.06 -25.38 -1.33
CA THR A 279 9.17 -26.53 -0.41
C THR A 279 8.44 -26.19 0.88
N VAL A 280 7.56 -27.08 1.33
CA VAL A 280 6.85 -26.96 2.61
C VAL A 280 7.35 -28.09 3.52
N ASN A 281 7.89 -27.76 4.70
CA ASN A 281 8.27 -28.71 5.73
C ASN A 281 7.37 -28.53 6.95
N MET A 282 6.82 -29.62 7.46
CA MET A 282 5.93 -29.62 8.62
C MET A 282 6.36 -30.68 9.64
N GLY A 283 6.17 -30.39 10.92
CA GLY A 283 6.48 -31.33 12.01
C GLY A 283 7.93 -31.28 12.49
N GLY A 284 8.72 -30.29 12.04
CA GLY A 284 10.09 -30.07 12.52
C GLY A 284 10.19 -29.01 13.60
N THR A 285 11.42 -28.64 13.93
CA THR A 285 11.75 -27.60 14.91
C THR A 285 12.72 -26.58 14.31
N TRP A 286 12.60 -25.34 14.75
CA TRP A 286 13.55 -24.29 14.39
C TRP A 286 14.67 -24.21 15.43
N SER A 287 15.94 -24.37 15.01
CA SER A 287 17.10 -24.33 15.90
C SER A 287 17.70 -22.92 16.10
N GLY A 288 17.14 -21.90 15.46
CA GLY A 288 17.67 -20.53 15.39
C GLY A 288 18.50 -20.25 14.13
N SER A 289 18.96 -21.27 13.44
CA SER A 289 19.74 -21.16 12.20
C SER A 289 19.23 -22.04 11.07
N ALA A 290 18.64 -23.19 11.39
CA ALA A 290 18.13 -24.15 10.44
C ALA A 290 16.80 -24.77 10.92
N PHE A 291 15.99 -25.21 9.97
CA PHE A 291 14.79 -26.00 10.25
C PHE A 291 15.18 -27.48 10.25
N GLU A 292 15.09 -28.13 11.42
CA GLU A 292 15.54 -29.50 11.65
C GLU A 292 14.37 -30.46 11.72
N GLY A 293 14.53 -31.63 11.14
CA GLY A 293 13.48 -32.65 11.11
C GLY A 293 12.27 -32.27 10.26
N GLY A 294 11.16 -32.90 10.60
CA GLY A 294 9.90 -32.69 9.87
C GLY A 294 9.80 -33.46 8.57
N ARG A 295 8.65 -33.34 7.96
CA ARG A 295 8.28 -33.99 6.72
C ARG A 295 8.08 -32.96 5.61
N LYS A 296 8.64 -33.24 4.44
CA LYS A 296 8.39 -32.49 3.21
C LYS A 296 7.00 -32.83 2.67
N LEU A 297 6.14 -31.81 2.56
CA LEU A 297 4.83 -31.90 1.92
C LEU A 297 4.92 -31.33 0.50
N CYS A 298 5.40 -32.11 -0.46
CA CYS A 298 5.65 -31.57 -1.81
C CYS A 298 4.50 -31.82 -2.77
N ALA A 299 4.24 -33.07 -3.15
CA ALA A 299 3.27 -33.40 -4.19
C ALA A 299 1.83 -33.35 -3.72
N GLU A 300 1.58 -33.38 -2.46
CA GLU A 300 0.25 -33.43 -1.85
C GLU A 300 -0.37 -32.05 -1.61
N VAL A 301 0.45 -31.00 -1.48
CA VAL A 301 -0.05 -29.64 -1.25
C VAL A 301 -0.69 -29.10 -2.51
N LYS A 302 -1.96 -28.69 -2.41
CA LYS A 302 -2.68 -27.96 -3.44
C LYS A 302 -2.50 -26.46 -3.28
N GLN A 303 -2.64 -25.97 -2.05
CA GLN A 303 -2.49 -24.58 -1.71
C GLN A 303 -2.07 -24.45 -0.25
N ILE A 304 -1.22 -23.48 0.02
CA ILE A 304 -0.98 -22.98 1.38
C ILE A 304 -1.15 -21.45 1.36
N GLU A 305 -1.88 -20.95 2.34
CA GLU A 305 -2.15 -19.53 2.52
C GLU A 305 -1.82 -19.13 3.95
N TRP A 306 -1.02 -18.10 4.09
CA TRP A 306 -0.74 -17.46 5.36
C TRP A 306 -1.37 -16.08 5.39
N SER A 307 -2.18 -15.80 6.39
CA SER A 307 -2.76 -14.49 6.68
C SER A 307 -2.21 -13.93 7.97
N PHE A 308 -1.85 -12.65 7.92
CA PHE A 308 -1.34 -11.88 9.05
C PHE A 308 -2.08 -10.55 9.14
N GLN A 309 -2.48 -10.15 10.34
CA GLN A 309 -3.18 -8.90 10.59
C GLN A 309 -2.58 -8.17 11.79
N ASN A 310 -2.33 -6.88 11.64
CA ASN A 310 -1.91 -5.96 12.69
C ASN A 310 -3.08 -5.34 13.45
N ASN A 311 -4.29 -5.39 12.89
CA ASN A 311 -5.47 -4.73 13.42
C ASN A 311 -5.20 -3.26 13.75
N LEU A 312 -4.75 -2.52 12.73
CA LEU A 312 -4.36 -1.13 12.87
C LEU A 312 -5.57 -0.23 13.10
N GLU A 313 -5.43 0.65 14.08
CA GLU A 313 -6.35 1.74 14.37
C GLU A 313 -5.66 3.07 14.09
N VAL A 314 -6.19 3.82 13.12
CA VAL A 314 -5.70 5.14 12.76
C VAL A 314 -6.60 6.18 13.40
N GLN A 315 -6.02 7.07 14.22
CA GLN A 315 -6.76 7.93 15.13
C GLN A 315 -6.53 9.41 14.87
N PHE A 316 -7.64 10.17 14.87
CA PHE A 316 -7.61 11.63 14.99
C PHE A 316 -7.47 11.98 16.47
N THR A 317 -6.46 12.79 16.81
CA THR A 317 -6.20 13.17 18.19
C THR A 317 -6.38 14.66 18.40
N PRO A 318 -6.86 15.11 19.58
CA PRO A 318 -6.90 16.52 19.91
C PRO A 318 -5.52 17.18 19.74
N CYS A 319 -5.52 18.46 19.41
CA CYS A 319 -4.30 19.27 19.23
C CYS A 319 -3.38 18.88 18.05
N ALA A 320 -3.78 17.94 17.20
CA ALA A 320 -2.97 17.53 16.03
C ALA A 320 -3.01 18.52 14.86
N GLY A 321 -4.00 19.41 14.83
CA GLY A 321 -4.04 20.58 13.94
C GLY A 321 -4.22 20.29 12.46
N GLY A 322 -4.90 19.20 12.07
CA GLY A 322 -5.11 18.88 10.66
C GLY A 322 -6.36 18.06 10.38
N SER A 323 -6.80 18.04 9.13
CA SER A 323 -7.89 17.21 8.62
C SER A 323 -7.48 15.75 8.33
N TYR A 324 -6.37 15.30 8.89
CA TYR A 324 -5.83 13.95 8.77
C TYR A 324 -5.47 13.39 10.15
N ALA A 325 -5.37 12.07 10.24
CA ALA A 325 -5.05 11.42 11.50
C ALA A 325 -3.60 11.67 11.93
N ALA A 326 -3.37 11.74 13.23
CA ALA A 326 -2.07 12.05 13.81
C ALA A 326 -1.41 10.84 14.48
N ARG A 327 -2.11 9.71 14.59
CA ARG A 327 -1.63 8.54 15.29
C ARG A 327 -2.10 7.27 14.60
N ALA A 328 -1.24 6.26 14.56
CA ALA A 328 -1.59 4.90 14.17
C ALA A 328 -1.09 3.93 15.23
N LEU A 329 -1.96 3.07 15.70
CA LEU A 329 -1.65 2.08 16.73
C LEU A 329 -1.95 0.69 16.22
N ARG A 330 -1.03 -0.22 16.46
CA ARG A 330 -1.24 -1.65 16.24
C ARG A 330 -2.10 -2.23 17.36
N GLY A 331 -3.10 -3.01 17.01
CA GLY A 331 -3.85 -3.86 17.93
C GLY A 331 -3.15 -5.19 18.25
N GLY A 332 -3.90 -6.18 18.68
CA GLY A 332 -3.42 -7.55 18.81
C GLY A 332 -3.16 -8.16 17.43
N ARG A 333 -2.02 -8.82 17.24
CA ARG A 333 -1.71 -9.55 15.99
C ARG A 333 -2.54 -10.81 15.90
N THR A 334 -3.01 -11.13 14.70
CA THR A 334 -3.65 -12.42 14.41
C THR A 334 -2.98 -13.04 13.20
N GLN A 335 -2.73 -14.35 13.28
CA GLN A 335 -2.09 -15.11 12.21
C GLN A 335 -2.80 -16.44 12.05
N LYS A 336 -3.05 -16.83 10.81
CA LYS A 336 -3.64 -18.12 10.47
C LYS A 336 -2.96 -18.68 9.23
N ILE A 337 -2.86 -20.01 9.18
CA ILE A 337 -2.37 -20.71 8.00
C ILE A 337 -3.46 -21.70 7.59
N LYS A 338 -3.81 -21.70 6.33
CA LYS A 338 -4.68 -22.69 5.70
C LYS A 338 -3.85 -23.54 4.76
N LEU A 339 -3.95 -24.85 4.88
CA LEU A 339 -3.26 -25.79 4.04
C LEU A 339 -4.28 -26.74 3.40
N ASP A 340 -4.46 -26.66 2.10
CA ASP A 340 -5.26 -27.61 1.32
C ASP A 340 -4.33 -28.65 0.70
N ARG A 341 -4.57 -29.92 1.00
CA ARG A 341 -3.77 -31.02 0.48
C ARG A 341 -4.63 -32.20 -0.01
N GLU A 342 -4.00 -33.11 -0.76
CA GLU A 342 -4.57 -34.41 -1.05
C GLU A 342 -4.48 -35.27 0.23
N PHE A 343 -5.61 -35.88 0.63
CA PHE A 343 -5.59 -36.79 1.77
C PHE A 343 -4.83 -38.08 1.43
N ARG A 344 -3.85 -38.41 2.24
CA ARG A 344 -3.04 -39.61 2.05
C ARG A 344 -2.96 -40.50 3.30
N GLU A 345 -3.05 -39.90 4.47
CA GLU A 345 -2.82 -40.54 5.75
C GLU A 345 -3.38 -39.73 6.91
N PHE A 346 -3.52 -40.34 8.08
CA PHE A 346 -4.11 -39.75 9.28
C PHE A 346 -3.15 -38.91 10.13
N ILE A 347 -2.03 -38.43 9.57
CA ILE A 347 -1.03 -37.70 10.34
C ILE A 347 -1.56 -36.40 10.96
N MET A 348 -2.43 -35.69 10.26
CA MET A 348 -3.01 -34.43 10.77
C MET A 348 -3.98 -34.70 11.93
N GLN A 349 -4.78 -35.77 11.82
CA GLN A 349 -5.66 -36.20 12.89
C GLN A 349 -4.89 -36.72 14.10
N GLN A 350 -3.73 -37.34 13.89
CA GLN A 350 -2.85 -37.75 14.99
C GLN A 350 -2.34 -36.54 15.75
N HIS A 351 -1.78 -35.51 15.07
CA HIS A 351 -1.35 -34.27 15.72
C HIS A 351 -2.48 -33.57 16.50
N ILE A 352 -3.72 -33.61 15.99
CA ILE A 352 -4.90 -33.12 16.74
C ILE A 352 -5.14 -33.96 17.99
N SER A 353 -5.10 -35.30 17.85
CA SER A 353 -5.36 -36.22 18.96
C SER A 353 -4.31 -36.08 20.06
N ASP A 354 -3.06 -35.92 19.68
CA ASP A 354 -1.94 -35.77 20.59
C ASP A 354 -1.84 -34.37 21.19
N ASN A 355 -2.60 -33.39 20.63
CA ASN A 355 -2.60 -31.98 21.01
C ASN A 355 -1.17 -31.40 21.03
N ASP A 356 -0.35 -31.79 20.07
CA ASP A 356 1.02 -31.38 19.99
C ASP A 356 1.18 -30.08 19.16
N THR A 357 2.35 -29.47 19.29
CA THR A 357 2.75 -28.30 18.53
C THR A 357 4.09 -28.57 17.85
N PHE A 358 4.27 -28.02 16.65
CA PHE A 358 5.45 -28.28 15.83
C PHE A 358 5.81 -27.05 14.99
N GLY A 359 6.97 -27.08 14.35
CA GLY A 359 7.39 -26.05 13.41
C GLY A 359 6.86 -26.30 12.00
N LEU A 360 6.70 -25.22 11.25
CA LEU A 360 6.35 -25.21 9.84
C LEU A 360 7.28 -24.25 9.09
N SER A 361 7.80 -24.64 7.93
CA SER A 361 8.55 -23.76 7.05
C SER A 361 8.04 -23.83 5.62
N ILE A 362 8.01 -22.67 4.97
CA ILE A 362 7.64 -22.49 3.56
C ILE A 362 8.83 -21.80 2.89
N LEU A 363 9.55 -22.51 2.03
CA LEU A 363 10.69 -21.98 1.28
C LEU A 363 10.33 -21.90 -0.19
N ALA A 364 10.34 -20.68 -0.76
CA ALA A 364 10.16 -20.42 -2.19
C ALA A 364 11.49 -19.98 -2.79
N GLU A 365 12.07 -20.78 -3.68
CA GLU A 365 13.33 -20.50 -4.36
C GLU A 365 13.10 -20.11 -5.82
N GLY A 366 13.85 -19.11 -6.28
CA GLY A 366 13.90 -18.64 -7.66
C GLY A 366 15.25 -18.87 -8.31
N ALA A 367 15.57 -18.08 -9.33
CA ALA A 367 16.85 -18.11 -10.01
C ALA A 367 17.99 -17.58 -9.13
N ALA A 368 19.21 -18.03 -9.38
CA ALA A 368 20.40 -17.42 -8.80
C ALA A 368 20.56 -15.98 -9.32
N TYR A 369 20.99 -15.09 -8.43
CA TYR A 369 21.31 -13.70 -8.78
C TYR A 369 22.83 -13.42 -8.77
N ASP A 370 23.62 -14.43 -8.43
CA ASP A 370 25.07 -14.42 -8.36
C ASP A 370 25.63 -15.62 -9.15
N ASP A 371 26.93 -15.63 -9.41
CA ASP A 371 27.64 -16.76 -10.03
C ASP A 371 27.64 -18.00 -9.12
N SER A 372 27.55 -17.81 -7.81
CA SER A 372 27.41 -18.92 -6.86
C SER A 372 25.94 -19.36 -6.74
N PRO A 373 25.64 -20.65 -6.96
CA PRO A 373 24.27 -21.16 -6.98
C PRO A 373 23.56 -21.14 -5.61
N GLU A 374 24.28 -20.84 -4.54
CA GLU A 374 23.71 -20.69 -3.20
C GLU A 374 23.00 -19.34 -3.01
N TYR A 375 23.37 -18.33 -3.81
CA TYR A 375 22.76 -17.00 -3.74
C TYR A 375 21.62 -16.88 -4.74
N LYS A 376 20.41 -17.21 -4.29
CA LYS A 376 19.18 -17.20 -5.09
C LYS A 376 18.21 -16.14 -4.62
N TYR A 377 17.36 -15.68 -5.53
CA TYR A 377 16.14 -15.00 -5.17
C TYR A 377 15.25 -15.97 -4.37
N GLN A 378 15.04 -15.72 -3.07
CA GLN A 378 14.26 -16.63 -2.24
C GLN A 378 13.47 -15.90 -1.17
N VAL A 379 12.40 -16.55 -0.74
CA VAL A 379 11.60 -16.19 0.43
C VAL A 379 11.39 -17.44 1.26
N GLU A 380 11.79 -17.41 2.50
CA GLU A 380 11.59 -18.46 3.48
C GLU A 380 10.76 -17.93 4.64
N ILE A 381 9.61 -18.53 4.90
CA ILE A 381 8.72 -18.16 6.00
C ILE A 381 8.76 -19.32 7.01
N ILE A 382 9.18 -19.02 8.22
CA ILE A 382 9.38 -20.00 9.28
C ILE A 382 8.41 -19.67 10.41
N PHE A 383 7.63 -20.65 10.79
CA PHE A 383 6.77 -20.62 11.97
C PHE A 383 7.35 -21.59 13.01
N PRO A 384 8.02 -21.06 14.05
CA PRO A 384 8.66 -21.93 15.05
C PRO A 384 7.68 -22.84 15.78
N LYS A 385 6.44 -22.36 15.93
CA LYS A 385 5.41 -23.09 16.66
C LYS A 385 4.03 -22.89 16.05
N VAL A 386 3.40 -23.98 15.61
CA VAL A 386 2.02 -24.02 15.11
C VAL A 386 1.26 -25.17 15.76
N GLY A 387 -0.04 -25.04 15.86
CA GLY A 387 -0.96 -26.10 16.27
C GLY A 387 -2.10 -26.27 15.27
N ILE A 388 -2.60 -27.45 15.10
CA ILE A 388 -3.73 -27.76 14.21
C ILE A 388 -5.03 -27.51 14.96
N LEU A 389 -5.90 -26.64 14.40
CA LEU A 389 -7.23 -26.39 14.94
C LEU A 389 -8.26 -27.37 14.39
N SER A 390 -8.16 -27.65 13.08
CA SER A 390 -9.11 -28.54 12.40
C SER A 390 -8.45 -29.16 11.16
N SER A 391 -8.92 -30.34 10.77
CA SER A 391 -8.45 -31.05 9.57
C SER A 391 -9.56 -31.92 8.99
N PRO A 392 -10.65 -31.33 8.47
CA PRO A 392 -11.74 -32.08 7.86
C PRO A 392 -11.31 -32.71 6.54
N VAL A 393 -11.69 -33.97 6.36
CA VAL A 393 -11.55 -34.68 5.08
C VAL A 393 -12.79 -34.44 4.23
N SER A 394 -12.59 -34.11 2.99
CA SER A 394 -13.61 -33.78 2.00
C SER A 394 -13.38 -34.53 0.69
N VAL A 395 -14.36 -34.50 -0.19
CA VAL A 395 -14.27 -35.07 -1.55
C VAL A 395 -14.11 -33.93 -2.55
N ASP A 396 -13.01 -33.96 -3.30
CA ASP A 396 -12.73 -33.07 -4.42
C ASP A 396 -12.77 -33.87 -5.73
N GLY A 397 -13.89 -33.78 -6.44
CA GLY A 397 -14.18 -34.62 -7.59
C GLY A 397 -14.27 -36.10 -7.22
N LYS A 398 -13.28 -36.90 -7.59
CA LYS A 398 -13.17 -38.34 -7.26
C LYS A 398 -12.03 -38.65 -6.28
N ARG A 399 -11.40 -37.61 -5.72
CA ARG A 399 -10.26 -37.75 -4.80
C ARG A 399 -10.64 -37.25 -3.41
N LEU A 400 -9.98 -37.79 -2.41
CA LEU A 400 -10.06 -37.25 -1.04
C LEU A 400 -9.10 -36.07 -0.92
N ALA A 401 -9.59 -35.01 -0.30
CA ALA A 401 -8.85 -33.82 0.04
C ALA A 401 -8.97 -33.53 1.53
N GLU A 402 -8.04 -32.81 2.08
CA GLU A 402 -7.99 -32.42 3.47
C GLU A 402 -7.64 -30.94 3.57
N GLY A 403 -8.50 -30.18 4.26
CA GLY A 403 -8.28 -28.77 4.57
C GLY A 403 -7.80 -28.65 6.01
N VAL A 404 -6.57 -28.15 6.21
CA VAL A 404 -5.97 -28.04 7.53
C VAL A 404 -5.91 -26.58 7.94
N ASP A 405 -6.59 -26.24 9.04
CA ASP A 405 -6.50 -24.93 9.66
C ASP A 405 -5.44 -24.97 10.79
N LEU A 406 -4.40 -24.17 10.63
CA LEU A 406 -3.29 -24.05 11.56
C LEU A 406 -3.32 -22.68 12.25
N GLN A 407 -3.16 -22.71 13.57
CA GLN A 407 -2.95 -21.53 14.39
C GLN A 407 -1.46 -21.31 14.62
N VAL A 408 -0.97 -20.12 14.29
CA VAL A 408 0.39 -19.72 14.65
C VAL A 408 0.42 -19.35 16.13
N LEU A 409 1.38 -19.89 16.84
CA LEU A 409 1.60 -19.67 18.27
C LEU A 409 2.91 -18.93 18.49
N GLU A 410 3.00 -18.21 19.61
CA GLU A 410 4.24 -17.57 20.04
C GLU A 410 5.20 -18.64 20.60
N ASP A 411 6.42 -18.65 20.09
CA ASP A 411 7.54 -19.37 20.71
C ASP A 411 8.32 -18.40 21.61
N ALA A 412 8.66 -18.84 22.81
CA ALA A 412 9.30 -17.98 23.81
C ALA A 412 10.71 -17.50 23.40
N THR A 413 11.38 -18.23 22.51
CA THR A 413 12.75 -17.93 22.07
C THR A 413 12.77 -17.21 20.72
N TYR A 414 11.93 -17.65 19.79
CA TYR A 414 12.00 -17.26 18.38
C TYR A 414 10.83 -16.40 17.91
N GLY A 415 9.83 -16.17 18.77
CA GLY A 415 8.63 -15.43 18.41
C GLY A 415 7.65 -16.25 17.56
N SER A 416 6.73 -15.56 16.88
CA SER A 416 5.65 -16.23 16.13
C SER A 416 6.01 -16.56 14.69
N VAL A 417 6.84 -15.74 14.03
CA VAL A 417 7.23 -15.91 12.64
C VAL A 417 8.59 -15.28 12.37
N ILE A 418 9.38 -15.92 11.52
CA ILE A 418 10.66 -15.42 11.00
C ILE A 418 10.59 -15.51 9.49
N VAL A 419 10.88 -14.41 8.81
CA VAL A 419 10.93 -14.39 7.34
C VAL A 419 12.34 -14.03 6.88
N ASN A 420 12.94 -14.90 6.09
CA ASN A 420 14.21 -14.66 5.43
C ASN A 420 13.95 -14.36 3.94
N VAL A 421 14.39 -13.21 3.47
CA VAL A 421 14.32 -12.86 2.04
C VAL A 421 15.74 -12.62 1.52
N GLN A 422 16.06 -13.22 0.38
CA GLN A 422 17.30 -12.92 -0.33
C GLN A 422 17.01 -12.23 -1.65
N ASN A 423 17.62 -11.07 -1.87
CA ASN A 423 17.52 -10.30 -3.10
C ASN A 423 18.68 -9.31 -3.26
N LYS A 424 18.59 -8.44 -4.28
CA LYS A 424 19.61 -7.42 -4.55
C LYS A 424 19.38 -6.07 -3.86
N GLN A 425 18.28 -5.89 -3.18
CA GLN A 425 17.98 -4.64 -2.45
C GLN A 425 18.77 -4.57 -1.16
N ALA A 426 19.43 -3.44 -0.91
CA ALA A 426 20.34 -3.32 0.24
C ALA A 426 19.62 -3.16 1.60
N THR A 427 18.48 -2.49 1.62
CA THR A 427 17.75 -2.18 2.87
C THR A 427 16.25 -2.18 2.66
N TYR A 428 15.52 -2.43 3.74
CA TYR A 428 14.06 -2.25 3.85
C TYR A 428 13.75 -1.67 5.23
N ALA A 429 12.88 -0.65 5.26
CA ALA A 429 12.37 -0.03 6.49
C ALA A 429 13.47 0.34 7.52
N ALA A 430 14.63 0.79 7.03
CA ALA A 430 15.79 1.16 7.85
C ALA A 430 15.56 2.48 8.60
#